data_e524ebad87cc117135680d2d31107320
#
_entry.id   e524ebad87cc117135680d2d31107320
#
_cell.length_a   1.000
_cell.length_b   1.000
_cell.length_c   1.000
_cell.angle_alpha   90.00
_cell.angle_beta   90.00
_cell.angle_gamma   90.00
#
_symmetry.space_group_name_H-M   'P 1'
#
loop_
_entity.id
_entity.type
_entity.pdbx_description
1 polymer ?
#
loop_
_entity_poly.entity_id
_entity_poly.type
_entity_poly.pdbx_seq_one_letter_code
_entity_poly.pdbx_strand_id
1 'polypeptide(L)'
;MTAIGSCGSLDTANTAAAKIAQSIKAFWGDTDGVILPYVTLMLVVIIGVSVLALDGSRYMSLQTQLQNGADALALAGAAELDRTPTAIERATRAINRLITNSSLFGSESDRNVRVARINFLRTLPPHDSDPILPGNRTSNPTLAAFVEVTVEPIRLRTILPASIFGGSNVLTAGAQAIAGFDQVVCDFTPIFVCNPFETGGMTYRQATDALVSASNDGAAQRKLIRLTATQEKMGALGRGDFGYVTPTTGSLPAHFCGPIAGGGIGQATAASRPPICLRLSGVDLQPANDQVAMDGLNTRFDIYSDDFESCKANYVPDANVRKGYTTLGNVNWCNAKPSGANWPIADAHAAAFPLDQNMMVASEDGDQTQIAAEIIAVGNGIWDCIGYWSVAHFSGPGSDLPPQGCTSTATISRYSVYQYEMDYISDRSSGAEIGAPQCNPLGIKNRRVLNAAIINCGSSPVAVKRSARDVPVAGFGRFFLTVPAAAGTGPYAEFLGLIKPTDSINHDVVQLYR
;
A
#
# COMPACT_ATOMS: atom_id res chain seq x y z
N MET A 1 64.59 -55.54 91.12
CA MET A 1 64.05 -56.46 90.11
C MET A 1 63.32 -55.68 89.08
N THR A 2 63.84 -55.76 87.97
CA THR A 2 63.51 -55.86 86.60
C THR A 2 63.07 -54.60 85.89
N ALA A 3 63.95 -54.19 85.04
CA ALA A 3 63.83 -53.22 83.96
C ALA A 3 62.88 -53.71 82.81
N ILE A 4 62.40 -52.82 82.02
CA ILE A 4 62.13 -52.94 80.58
C ILE A 4 61.58 -51.55 80.20
N GLY A 5 62.10 -50.74 79.39
CA GLY A 5 62.50 -50.87 77.97
C GLY A 5 61.36 -50.37 77.07
N SER A 6 61.38 -49.13 76.70
CA SER A 6 60.54 -48.67 75.60
C SER A 6 61.34 -47.69 74.77
N CYS A 7 61.92 -48.24 73.70
CA CYS A 7 62.47 -47.49 72.57
C CYS A 7 61.88 -48.10 71.33
N GLY A 8 60.85 -47.49 70.80
CA GLY A 8 60.19 -48.08 69.63
C GLY A 8 59.21 -47.17 68.81
N SER A 9 59.09 -45.89 69.20
CA SER A 9 58.05 -45.00 68.56
C SER A 9 58.61 -43.86 67.71
N LEU A 10 59.91 -43.62 67.76
CA LEU A 10 60.51 -42.51 66.96
C LEU A 10 60.96 -42.93 65.52
N ASP A 11 61.26 -44.21 65.31
CA ASP A 11 61.72 -44.68 64.00
C ASP A 11 60.60 -44.85 63.00
N THR A 12 59.36 -45.10 63.39
CA THR A 12 58.21 -45.24 62.52
C THR A 12 57.71 -43.90 62.00
N ALA A 13 57.79 -42.82 62.81
CA ALA A 13 57.41 -41.47 62.34
C ALA A 13 58.43 -40.92 61.36
N ASN A 14 59.75 -41.13 61.57
CA ASN A 14 60.79 -40.70 60.63
C ASN A 14 60.77 -41.46 59.28
N THR A 15 60.42 -42.75 59.30
CA THR A 15 60.28 -43.54 58.08
C THR A 15 59.04 -43.16 57.30
N ALA A 16 57.94 -42.80 57.97
CA ALA A 16 56.72 -42.29 57.26
C ALA A 16 56.96 -40.88 56.67
N ALA A 17 57.62 -39.99 57.38
CA ALA A 17 58.00 -38.67 56.90
C ALA A 17 59.00 -38.73 55.73
N ALA A 18 59.97 -39.65 55.80
CA ALA A 18 60.92 -39.88 54.69
C ALA A 18 60.23 -40.46 53.45
N LYS A 19 59.29 -41.38 53.62
CA LYS A 19 58.48 -41.94 52.49
C LYS A 19 57.59 -40.89 51.85
N ILE A 20 56.97 -40.04 52.63
CA ILE A 20 56.14 -38.92 52.12
C ILE A 20 57.04 -37.92 51.36
N ALA A 21 58.20 -37.53 51.92
CA ALA A 21 59.15 -36.65 51.28
C ALA A 21 59.71 -37.25 49.99
N GLN A 22 59.96 -38.55 49.96
CA GLN A 22 60.42 -39.29 48.79
C GLN A 22 59.33 -39.41 47.73
N SER A 23 58.08 -39.61 48.12
CA SER A 23 56.92 -39.62 47.20
C SER A 23 56.66 -38.23 46.63
N ILE A 24 56.81 -37.17 47.43
CA ILE A 24 56.71 -35.76 46.95
C ILE A 24 57.85 -35.44 45.98
N LYS A 25 59.07 -35.92 46.28
CA LYS A 25 60.25 -35.70 45.42
C LYS A 25 60.15 -36.51 44.10
N ALA A 26 59.60 -37.73 44.16
CA ALA A 26 59.31 -38.53 42.98
C ALA A 26 58.19 -37.88 42.12
N PHE A 27 57.18 -37.35 42.76
CA PHE A 27 56.09 -36.61 42.08
C PHE A 27 56.59 -35.34 41.36
N TRP A 28 57.54 -34.60 41.94
CA TRP A 28 58.11 -33.40 41.33
C TRP A 28 59.17 -33.75 40.27
N GLY A 29 59.69 -34.97 40.23
CA GLY A 29 60.68 -35.42 39.26
C GLY A 29 60.08 -36.28 38.16
N ASP A 30 58.83 -36.62 38.26
CA ASP A 30 58.12 -37.47 37.26
C ASP A 30 57.68 -36.61 36.08
N THR A 31 58.38 -36.78 34.96
CA THR A 31 58.11 -36.06 33.69
C THR A 31 56.95 -36.74 32.92
N ASP A 32 56.52 -37.96 33.29
CA ASP A 32 55.43 -38.64 32.61
C ASP A 32 54.04 -38.16 33.08
N GLY A 33 53.99 -37.42 34.22
CA GLY A 33 52.77 -36.84 34.77
C GLY A 33 52.43 -35.43 34.34
N VAL A 34 53.17 -34.83 33.38
CA VAL A 34 52.97 -33.44 32.94
C VAL A 34 51.59 -33.21 32.29
N ILE A 35 50.95 -34.24 31.75
CA ILE A 35 49.62 -34.16 31.13
C ILE A 35 48.55 -33.78 32.17
N LEU A 36 48.62 -34.29 33.39
CA LEU A 36 47.59 -34.09 34.41
C LEU A 36 47.36 -32.60 34.82
N PRO A 37 48.40 -31.80 35.07
CA PRO A 37 48.26 -30.38 35.35
C PRO A 37 47.71 -29.59 34.15
N TYR A 38 48.09 -29.93 32.94
CA TYR A 38 47.56 -29.31 31.73
C TYR A 38 46.09 -29.66 31.53
N VAL A 39 45.69 -30.92 31.71
CA VAL A 39 44.31 -31.38 31.62
C VAL A 39 43.43 -30.68 32.69
N THR A 40 43.91 -30.55 33.92
CA THR A 40 43.19 -29.84 34.99
C THR A 40 43.00 -28.35 34.71
N LEU A 41 44.04 -27.66 34.20
CA LEU A 41 43.95 -26.28 33.78
C LEU A 41 43.00 -26.10 32.60
N MET A 42 43.15 -26.97 31.57
CA MET A 42 42.28 -26.96 30.38
C MET A 42 40.83 -27.28 30.74
N LEU A 43 40.59 -28.17 31.69
CA LEU A 43 39.24 -28.52 32.13
C LEU A 43 38.53 -27.30 32.75
N VAL A 44 39.21 -26.50 33.57
CA VAL A 44 38.66 -25.29 34.14
C VAL A 44 38.31 -24.26 33.06
N VAL A 45 39.18 -24.11 32.07
CA VAL A 45 38.96 -23.21 30.94
C VAL A 45 37.75 -23.70 30.09
N ILE A 46 37.69 -25.00 29.77
CA ILE A 46 36.59 -25.59 29.00
C ILE A 46 35.26 -25.43 29.73
N ILE A 47 35.23 -25.72 31.03
CA ILE A 47 34.01 -25.53 31.85
C ILE A 47 33.62 -24.05 31.87
N GLY A 48 34.58 -23.14 32.07
CA GLY A 48 34.32 -21.70 32.07
C GLY A 48 33.72 -21.21 30.76
N VAL A 49 34.29 -21.60 29.63
CA VAL A 49 33.77 -21.25 28.31
C VAL A 49 32.41 -21.89 28.05
N SER A 50 32.19 -23.14 28.46
CA SER A 50 30.91 -23.85 28.31
C SER A 50 29.79 -23.15 29.07
N VAL A 51 30.04 -22.76 30.33
CA VAL A 51 29.06 -22.04 31.16
C VAL A 51 28.76 -20.65 30.61
N LEU A 52 29.81 -19.95 30.13
CA LEU A 52 29.61 -18.65 29.46
C LEU A 52 28.76 -18.78 28.18
N ALA A 53 28.97 -19.83 27.39
CA ALA A 53 28.15 -20.12 26.20
C ALA A 53 26.69 -20.43 26.59
N LEU A 54 26.47 -21.18 27.68
CA LEU A 54 25.13 -21.47 28.20
C LEU A 54 24.43 -20.19 28.71
N ASP A 55 25.10 -19.34 29.46
CA ASP A 55 24.53 -18.08 29.94
C ASP A 55 24.24 -17.13 28.79
N GLY A 56 25.12 -17.07 27.78
CA GLY A 56 24.91 -16.31 26.55
C GLY A 56 23.70 -16.81 25.75
N SER A 57 23.56 -18.12 25.59
CA SER A 57 22.42 -18.70 24.87
C SER A 57 21.07 -18.47 25.58
N ARG A 58 21.06 -18.55 26.92
CA ARG A 58 19.88 -18.24 27.74
C ARG A 58 19.49 -16.76 27.64
N TYR A 59 20.48 -15.86 27.67
CA TYR A 59 20.27 -14.42 27.49
C TYR A 59 19.67 -14.10 26.11
N MET A 60 20.27 -14.66 25.04
CA MET A 60 19.75 -14.46 23.67
C MET A 60 18.34 -15.01 23.51
N SER A 61 18.05 -16.19 24.08
CA SER A 61 16.70 -16.76 24.07
C SER A 61 15.70 -15.87 24.82
N LEU A 62 16.06 -15.34 25.98
CA LEU A 62 15.22 -14.39 26.72
C LEU A 62 14.98 -13.11 25.92
N GLN A 63 16.04 -12.55 25.34
CA GLN A 63 15.94 -11.35 24.50
C GLN A 63 14.97 -11.57 23.33
N THR A 64 15.07 -12.71 22.62
CA THR A 64 14.17 -13.06 21.52
C THR A 64 12.72 -13.21 21.99
N GLN A 65 12.49 -13.84 23.15
CA GLN A 65 11.14 -13.98 23.71
C GLN A 65 10.52 -12.64 24.08
N LEU A 66 11.31 -11.73 24.68
CA LEU A 66 10.84 -10.39 25.02
C LEU A 66 10.56 -9.57 23.77
N GLN A 67 11.41 -9.69 22.73
CA GLN A 67 11.18 -9.00 21.47
C GLN A 67 9.89 -9.52 20.78
N ASN A 68 9.70 -10.82 20.68
CA ASN A 68 8.46 -11.40 20.14
C ASN A 68 7.22 -10.97 20.92
N GLY A 69 7.36 -10.84 22.26
CA GLY A 69 6.29 -10.31 23.10
C GLY A 69 6.00 -8.83 22.84
N ALA A 70 7.03 -8.00 22.72
CA ALA A 70 6.90 -6.58 22.40
C ALA A 70 6.26 -6.39 21.01
N ASP A 71 6.70 -7.17 20.02
CA ASP A 71 6.19 -7.17 18.65
C ASP A 71 4.70 -7.51 18.61
N ALA A 72 4.30 -8.58 19.32
CA ALA A 72 2.90 -8.99 19.40
C ALA A 72 2.01 -7.92 20.05
N LEU A 73 2.50 -7.30 21.13
CA LEU A 73 1.79 -6.22 21.81
C LEU A 73 1.67 -4.97 20.96
N ALA A 74 2.75 -4.60 20.24
CA ALA A 74 2.75 -3.47 19.33
C ALA A 74 1.79 -3.70 18.16
N LEU A 75 1.82 -4.88 17.53
CA LEU A 75 0.88 -5.25 16.46
C LEU A 75 -0.58 -5.23 16.93
N ALA A 76 -0.86 -5.77 18.11
CA ALA A 76 -2.22 -5.76 18.68
C ALA A 76 -2.72 -4.33 18.93
N GLY A 77 -1.84 -3.45 19.42
CA GLY A 77 -2.18 -2.04 19.61
C GLY A 77 -2.35 -1.30 18.30
N ALA A 78 -1.47 -1.56 17.35
CA ALA A 78 -1.52 -0.91 16.03
C ALA A 78 -2.80 -1.25 15.27
N ALA A 79 -3.29 -2.48 15.37
CA ALA A 79 -4.53 -2.92 14.71
C ALA A 79 -5.77 -2.09 15.09
N GLU A 80 -5.73 -1.40 16.22
CA GLU A 80 -6.82 -0.55 16.71
C GLU A 80 -6.66 0.94 16.35
N LEU A 81 -5.56 1.32 15.66
CA LEU A 81 -5.25 2.72 15.32
C LEU A 81 -5.90 3.18 14.00
N ASP A 82 -7.20 3.01 13.89
CA ASP A 82 -8.01 3.37 12.73
C ASP A 82 -8.33 4.88 12.61
N ARG A 83 -7.64 5.73 13.38
CA ARG A 83 -7.82 7.20 13.43
C ARG A 83 -9.20 7.66 13.89
N THR A 84 -10.02 6.81 14.47
CA THR A 84 -11.26 7.23 15.13
C THR A 84 -10.99 7.86 16.49
N PRO A 85 -11.93 8.63 17.06
CA PRO A 85 -11.73 9.28 18.37
C PRO A 85 -11.43 8.34 19.52
N THR A 86 -11.76 7.05 19.42
CA THR A 86 -11.54 6.02 20.44
C THR A 86 -10.34 5.11 20.15
N ALA A 87 -9.59 5.35 19.09
CA ALA A 87 -8.49 4.48 18.63
C ALA A 87 -7.44 4.23 19.73
N ILE A 88 -6.94 5.27 20.40
CA ILE A 88 -5.94 5.16 21.46
C ILE A 88 -6.48 4.32 22.64
N GLU A 89 -7.73 4.51 23.01
CA GLU A 89 -8.34 3.77 24.11
C GLU A 89 -8.48 2.28 23.77
N ARG A 90 -8.90 1.97 22.54
CA ARG A 90 -8.99 0.58 22.07
C ARG A 90 -7.62 -0.07 21.98
N ALA A 91 -6.63 0.63 21.41
CA ALA A 91 -5.25 0.17 21.29
C ALA A 91 -4.67 -0.15 22.68
N THR A 92 -4.84 0.74 23.65
CA THR A 92 -4.38 0.53 25.04
C THR A 92 -5.05 -0.69 25.68
N ARG A 93 -6.35 -0.88 25.44
CA ARG A 93 -7.08 -2.08 25.93
C ARG A 93 -6.59 -3.36 25.24
N ALA A 94 -6.34 -3.34 23.94
CA ALA A 94 -5.84 -4.48 23.20
C ALA A 94 -4.46 -4.92 23.71
N ILE A 95 -3.54 -3.97 23.89
CA ILE A 95 -2.20 -4.22 24.43
C ILE A 95 -2.31 -4.84 25.83
N ASN A 96 -3.12 -4.26 26.73
CA ASN A 96 -3.25 -4.74 28.10
C ASN A 96 -3.97 -6.09 28.24
N ARG A 97 -4.78 -6.51 27.27
CA ARG A 97 -5.46 -7.80 27.26
C ARG A 97 -4.61 -8.96 26.73
N LEU A 98 -3.58 -8.67 25.95
CA LEU A 98 -2.71 -9.68 25.35
C LEU A 98 -1.66 -10.25 26.32
N ILE A 99 -1.70 -9.92 27.60
CA ILE A 99 -0.68 -10.21 28.63
C ILE A 99 -0.76 -11.67 29.11
N THR A 100 -0.68 -12.65 28.23
CA THR A 100 -0.57 -14.07 28.63
C THR A 100 0.74 -14.72 28.19
N ASN A 101 1.68 -13.96 27.64
CA ASN A 101 2.97 -14.52 27.23
C ASN A 101 3.91 -14.66 28.44
N SER A 102 4.24 -15.89 28.79
CA SER A 102 5.25 -16.20 29.80
C SER A 102 6.61 -16.45 29.16
N SER A 103 7.68 -15.86 29.71
CA SER A 103 9.04 -16.18 29.30
C SER A 103 9.52 -17.48 29.96
N LEU A 104 10.19 -18.34 29.23
CA LEU A 104 10.70 -19.63 29.73
C LEU A 104 11.87 -19.47 30.72
N PHE A 105 12.58 -18.35 30.71
CA PHE A 105 13.83 -18.15 31.44
C PHE A 105 13.76 -17.05 32.51
N GLY A 106 12.60 -16.45 32.76
CA GLY A 106 12.40 -15.52 33.85
C GLY A 106 12.39 -16.24 35.22
N SER A 107 12.68 -15.51 36.32
CA SER A 107 12.43 -16.00 37.65
C SER A 107 10.93 -16.24 37.86
N GLU A 108 10.50 -17.07 38.82
CA GLU A 108 9.09 -17.41 39.00
C GLU A 108 8.16 -16.19 39.17
N SER A 109 8.69 -15.08 39.72
CA SER A 109 7.97 -13.81 39.84
C SER A 109 7.93 -12.96 38.58
N ASP A 110 8.85 -13.18 37.61
CA ASP A 110 9.09 -12.32 36.46
C ASP A 110 8.91 -13.05 35.11
N ARG A 111 8.10 -14.10 35.08
CA ARG A 111 7.87 -14.88 33.86
C ARG A 111 6.95 -14.18 32.83
N ASN A 112 6.12 -13.27 33.28
CA ASN A 112 5.17 -12.60 32.41
C ASN A 112 5.80 -11.39 31.75
N VAL A 113 5.65 -11.30 30.41
CA VAL A 113 6.00 -10.10 29.66
C VAL A 113 5.02 -9.00 30.07
N ARG A 114 5.50 -7.97 30.77
CA ARG A 114 4.70 -6.83 31.23
C ARG A 114 5.04 -5.60 30.41
N VAL A 115 4.03 -4.75 30.21
CA VAL A 115 4.21 -3.47 29.52
C VAL A 115 4.72 -2.43 30.51
N ALA A 116 5.89 -1.87 30.23
CA ALA A 116 6.46 -0.76 30.99
C ALA A 116 5.92 0.59 30.50
N ARG A 117 5.75 0.73 29.19
CA ARG A 117 5.32 2.00 28.59
C ARG A 117 4.66 1.78 27.23
N ILE A 118 3.62 2.59 26.97
CA ILE A 118 2.96 2.71 25.67
C ILE A 118 3.05 4.18 25.27
N ASN A 119 3.55 4.45 24.06
CA ASN A 119 3.52 5.78 23.45
C ASN A 119 2.83 5.68 22.10
N PHE A 120 2.02 6.67 21.77
CA PHE A 120 1.42 6.80 20.43
C PHE A 120 2.17 7.87 19.65
N LEU A 121 2.43 7.57 18.37
CA LEU A 121 3.23 8.42 17.49
C LEU A 121 2.40 8.81 16.28
N ARG A 122 2.60 10.04 15.83
CA ARG A 122 2.01 10.54 14.57
C ARG A 122 2.92 10.35 13.37
N THR A 123 4.24 10.32 13.59
CA THR A 123 5.28 10.16 12.56
C THR A 123 6.43 9.35 13.12
N LEU A 124 7.15 8.66 12.26
CA LEU A 124 8.43 8.03 12.59
C LEU A 124 9.60 8.92 12.14
N PRO A 125 10.79 8.78 12.76
CA PRO A 125 12.01 9.35 12.24
C PRO A 125 12.37 8.75 10.85
N PRO A 126 13.16 9.47 10.04
CA PRO A 126 13.53 9.01 8.69
C PRO A 126 14.34 7.70 8.67
N HIS A 127 15.13 7.46 9.73
CA HIS A 127 15.94 6.24 9.85
C HIS A 127 15.62 5.51 11.15
N ASP A 128 15.67 4.17 11.12
CA ASP A 128 15.36 3.32 12.28
C ASP A 128 16.32 3.55 13.47
N SER A 129 17.53 4.02 13.21
CA SER A 129 18.52 4.38 14.22
C SER A 129 18.24 5.71 14.92
N ASP A 130 17.37 6.56 14.37
CA ASP A 130 17.12 7.88 14.91
C ASP A 130 16.21 7.81 16.15
N PRO A 131 16.46 8.67 17.15
CA PRO A 131 15.63 8.69 18.36
C PRO A 131 14.23 9.24 18.09
N ILE A 132 13.23 8.69 18.77
CA ILE A 132 11.87 9.23 18.77
C ILE A 132 11.83 10.48 19.62
N LEU A 133 11.67 11.61 18.97
CA LEU A 133 11.58 12.92 19.62
C LEU A 133 10.17 13.18 20.17
N PRO A 134 10.01 14.10 21.12
CA PRO A 134 8.67 14.51 21.62
C PRO A 134 7.72 14.97 20.51
N GLY A 135 8.28 15.56 19.42
CA GLY A 135 7.52 15.99 18.25
C GLY A 135 6.89 14.85 17.45
N ASN A 136 7.40 13.63 17.55
CA ASN A 136 6.80 12.46 16.92
C ASN A 136 5.59 11.92 17.69
N ARG A 137 5.47 12.22 18.99
CA ARG A 137 4.43 11.69 19.87
C ARG A 137 3.12 12.46 19.73
N THR A 138 2.01 11.78 19.98
CA THR A 138 0.68 12.37 19.98
C THR A 138 -0.22 11.71 21.03
N SER A 139 -1.10 12.52 21.61
CA SER A 139 -2.23 12.04 22.41
C SER A 139 -3.56 12.18 21.66
N ASN A 140 -3.53 12.69 20.43
CA ASN A 140 -4.72 12.83 19.62
C ASN A 140 -4.98 11.51 18.85
N PRO A 141 -6.11 10.81 19.10
CA PRO A 141 -6.44 9.56 18.46
C PRO A 141 -6.47 9.62 16.93
N THR A 142 -6.92 10.76 16.37
CA THR A 142 -7.04 10.94 14.91
C THR A 142 -5.68 11.13 14.21
N LEU A 143 -4.62 11.42 14.98
CA LEU A 143 -3.26 11.58 14.47
C LEU A 143 -2.35 10.38 14.83
N ALA A 144 -2.82 9.48 15.68
CA ALA A 144 -2.05 8.31 16.09
C ALA A 144 -2.00 7.30 14.94
N ALA A 145 -0.82 7.18 14.34
CA ALA A 145 -0.55 6.24 13.23
C ALA A 145 0.32 5.07 13.67
N PHE A 146 1.09 5.24 14.76
CA PHE A 146 2.00 4.20 15.27
C PHE A 146 1.89 4.09 16.78
N VAL A 147 2.22 2.91 17.28
CA VAL A 147 2.36 2.64 18.72
C VAL A 147 3.74 2.07 19.01
N GLU A 148 4.38 2.65 20.00
CA GLU A 148 5.64 2.19 20.60
C GLU A 148 5.32 1.48 21.90
N VAL A 149 5.68 0.21 22.00
CA VAL A 149 5.52 -0.59 23.22
C VAL A 149 6.89 -0.96 23.75
N THR A 150 7.14 -0.61 25.01
CA THR A 150 8.34 -1.02 25.75
C THR A 150 7.92 -2.01 26.82
N VAL A 151 8.55 -3.18 26.88
CA VAL A 151 8.30 -4.19 27.90
C VAL A 151 9.19 -3.98 29.12
N GLU A 152 8.72 -4.41 30.29
CA GLU A 152 9.51 -4.38 31.52
C GLU A 152 10.75 -5.27 31.39
N PRO A 153 11.94 -4.77 31.77
CA PRO A 153 13.16 -5.56 31.70
C PRO A 153 13.11 -6.75 32.68
N ILE A 154 13.43 -7.94 32.16
CA ILE A 154 13.51 -9.17 32.96
C ILE A 154 14.96 -9.44 33.37
N ARG A 155 15.15 -9.88 34.59
CA ARG A 155 16.43 -10.21 35.18
C ARG A 155 16.71 -11.70 35.05
N LEU A 156 17.86 -12.05 34.47
CA LEU A 156 18.38 -13.40 34.33
C LEU A 156 19.58 -13.59 35.27
N ARG A 157 19.49 -14.56 36.20
CA ARG A 157 20.65 -14.96 37.01
C ARG A 157 21.60 -15.80 36.17
N THR A 158 22.89 -15.44 36.19
CA THR A 158 23.97 -16.17 35.52
C THR A 158 24.29 -17.45 36.30
N ILE A 159 24.64 -18.52 35.59
CA ILE A 159 25.16 -19.76 36.17
C ILE A 159 26.61 -19.53 36.62
N LEU A 160 27.38 -18.79 35.79
CA LEU A 160 28.74 -18.40 36.15
C LEU A 160 28.68 -17.24 37.16
N PRO A 161 29.30 -17.37 38.37
CA PRO A 161 29.33 -16.29 39.34
C PRO A 161 30.32 -15.20 38.89
N ALA A 162 29.86 -14.33 37.96
CA ALA A 162 30.66 -13.24 37.40
C ALA A 162 31.22 -12.28 38.48
N SER A 163 30.63 -12.28 39.68
CA SER A 163 31.12 -11.53 40.85
C SER A 163 32.55 -11.91 41.26
N ILE A 164 33.02 -13.12 40.94
CA ILE A 164 34.42 -13.55 41.20
C ILE A 164 35.40 -12.71 40.39
N PHE A 165 34.95 -12.24 39.23
CA PHE A 165 35.72 -11.39 38.30
C PHE A 165 35.31 -9.90 38.35
N GLY A 166 34.57 -9.48 39.40
CA GLY A 166 34.11 -8.10 39.57
C GLY A 166 32.89 -7.73 38.70
N GLY A 167 32.22 -8.71 38.07
CA GLY A 167 31.01 -8.51 37.29
C GLY A 167 29.70 -8.69 38.06
N SER A 168 28.58 -8.46 37.43
CA SER A 168 27.24 -8.70 37.98
C SER A 168 26.78 -10.13 37.69
N ASN A 169 26.22 -10.81 38.72
CA ASN A 169 25.60 -12.13 38.56
C ASN A 169 24.18 -12.06 37.98
N VAL A 170 23.76 -10.88 37.52
CA VAL A 170 22.44 -10.64 36.93
C VAL A 170 22.60 -9.92 35.60
N LEU A 171 22.08 -10.50 34.54
CA LEU A 171 21.91 -9.88 33.24
C LEU A 171 20.49 -9.35 33.15
N THR A 172 20.31 -8.19 32.50
CA THR A 172 18.99 -7.59 32.32
C THR A 172 18.69 -7.53 30.84
N ALA A 173 17.59 -8.14 30.41
CA ALA A 173 17.10 -8.08 29.03
C ALA A 173 15.82 -7.25 28.97
N GLY A 174 15.68 -6.40 27.96
CA GLY A 174 14.49 -5.61 27.67
C GLY A 174 14.22 -5.60 26.17
N ALA A 175 12.99 -5.26 25.79
CA ALA A 175 12.63 -5.14 24.39
C ALA A 175 11.68 -3.97 24.16
N GLN A 176 11.69 -3.48 22.94
CA GLN A 176 10.84 -2.41 22.46
C GLN A 176 10.43 -2.72 21.03
N ALA A 177 9.17 -2.43 20.69
CA ALA A 177 8.67 -2.59 19.34
C ALA A 177 7.82 -1.39 18.94
N ILE A 178 7.84 -1.07 17.66
CA ILE A 178 6.98 -0.06 17.05
C ILE A 178 6.20 -0.72 15.92
N ALA A 179 4.88 -0.63 16.01
CA ALA A 179 4.00 -1.06 14.94
C ALA A 179 3.10 0.10 14.50
N GLY A 180 2.66 0.05 13.26
CA GLY A 180 1.74 1.01 12.70
C GLY A 180 0.59 0.34 11.99
N PHE A 181 -0.53 1.05 11.95
CA PHE A 181 -1.69 0.72 11.15
C PHE A 181 -1.66 1.56 9.89
N ASP A 182 -1.73 0.91 8.77
CA ASP A 182 -1.82 1.57 7.49
C ASP A 182 -2.96 0.95 6.67
N GLN A 183 -3.77 1.79 6.07
CA GLN A 183 -4.76 1.35 5.10
C GLN A 183 -4.13 1.41 3.72
N VAL A 184 -4.18 0.31 3.01
CA VAL A 184 -3.73 0.21 1.63
C VAL A 184 -4.91 -0.11 0.73
N VAL A 185 -4.95 0.51 -0.43
CA VAL A 185 -5.88 0.17 -1.50
C VAL A 185 -5.09 -0.55 -2.57
N CYS A 186 -5.50 -1.79 -2.86
CA CYS A 186 -4.89 -2.65 -3.86
C CYS A 186 -5.70 -2.68 -5.16
N ASP A 187 -5.24 -3.42 -6.17
CA ASP A 187 -5.83 -3.41 -7.52
C ASP A 187 -5.94 -1.99 -8.11
N PHE A 188 -4.88 -1.22 -7.94
CA PHE A 188 -4.88 0.21 -8.12
C PHE A 188 -4.21 0.61 -9.43
N THR A 189 -4.84 1.50 -10.20
CA THR A 189 -4.16 2.13 -11.34
C THR A 189 -3.15 3.15 -10.79
N PRO A 190 -1.85 3.11 -11.16
CA PRO A 190 -0.81 3.92 -10.55
C PRO A 190 -0.87 5.39 -10.97
N ILE A 191 -2.05 5.99 -10.80
CA ILE A 191 -2.32 7.40 -11.11
C ILE A 191 -2.87 8.12 -9.86
N PHE A 192 -2.61 9.41 -9.80
CA PHE A 192 -3.33 10.30 -8.92
C PHE A 192 -4.13 11.33 -9.74
N VAL A 193 -5.19 11.84 -9.16
CA VAL A 193 -6.00 12.92 -9.69
C VAL A 193 -6.05 14.04 -8.66
N CYS A 194 -5.77 15.28 -9.09
CA CYS A 194 -5.99 16.45 -8.25
C CYS A 194 -7.49 16.60 -7.95
N ASN A 195 -7.82 16.78 -6.68
CA ASN A 195 -9.19 16.83 -6.19
C ASN A 195 -10.09 17.72 -7.08
N PRO A 196 -11.06 17.16 -7.80
CA PRO A 196 -11.90 17.94 -8.71
C PRO A 196 -12.80 18.95 -8.00
N PHE A 197 -13.02 18.76 -6.71
CA PHE A 197 -13.92 19.58 -5.88
C PHE A 197 -13.17 20.59 -5.03
N GLU A 198 -11.83 20.64 -5.13
CA GLU A 198 -11.01 21.65 -4.49
C GLU A 198 -11.18 22.99 -5.22
N THR A 199 -11.48 24.06 -4.48
CA THR A 199 -11.55 25.43 -5.02
C THR A 199 -10.48 26.30 -4.37
N GLY A 200 -10.10 27.38 -5.05
CA GLY A 200 -9.05 28.29 -4.54
C GLY A 200 -9.35 28.81 -3.14
N GLY A 201 -8.31 28.88 -2.30
CA GLY A 201 -8.41 29.35 -0.92
C GLY A 201 -8.91 28.35 0.12
N MET A 202 -9.24 27.12 -0.27
CA MET A 202 -9.56 26.06 0.69
C MET A 202 -8.31 25.62 1.45
N THR A 203 -8.49 25.32 2.74
CA THR A 203 -7.52 24.56 3.52
C THR A 203 -7.58 23.08 3.12
N TYR A 204 -6.53 22.31 3.43
CA TYR A 204 -6.48 20.86 3.15
C TYR A 204 -7.72 20.13 3.68
N ARG A 205 -8.15 20.46 4.89
CA ARG A 205 -9.35 19.87 5.51
C ARG A 205 -10.62 20.22 4.74
N GLN A 206 -10.82 21.49 4.40
CA GLN A 206 -12.00 21.93 3.64
C GLN A 206 -12.07 21.25 2.26
N ALA A 207 -10.93 21.11 1.58
CA ALA A 207 -10.85 20.41 0.30
C ALA A 207 -11.19 18.91 0.46
N THR A 208 -10.71 18.27 1.53
CA THR A 208 -11.06 16.87 1.84
C THR A 208 -12.53 16.72 2.21
N ASP A 209 -13.09 17.61 3.01
CA ASP A 209 -14.52 17.61 3.37
C ASP A 209 -15.40 17.82 2.13
N ALA A 210 -14.99 18.66 1.18
CA ALA A 210 -15.67 18.85 -0.10
C ALA A 210 -15.66 17.59 -0.96
N LEU A 211 -14.55 16.85 -0.99
CA LEU A 211 -14.44 15.57 -1.68
C LEU A 211 -15.35 14.50 -1.06
N VAL A 212 -15.37 14.40 0.27
CA VAL A 212 -16.25 13.47 1.00
C VAL A 212 -17.72 13.80 0.76
N SER A 213 -18.08 15.08 0.78
CA SER A 213 -19.43 15.55 0.47
C SER A 213 -19.83 15.18 -0.96
N ALA A 214 -18.96 15.44 -1.94
CA ALA A 214 -19.19 15.08 -3.34
C ALA A 214 -19.34 13.56 -3.56
N SER A 215 -18.64 12.76 -2.77
CA SER A 215 -18.76 11.29 -2.82
C SER A 215 -20.16 10.79 -2.38
N ASN A 216 -20.92 11.59 -1.64
CA ASN A 216 -22.26 11.27 -1.19
C ASN A 216 -23.35 12.04 -1.96
N ASP A 217 -22.96 12.87 -2.92
CA ASP A 217 -23.86 13.68 -3.74
C ASP A 217 -23.94 13.14 -5.18
N GLY A 218 -25.06 12.56 -5.54
CA GLY A 218 -25.30 12.06 -6.91
C GLY A 218 -25.17 13.15 -7.98
N ALA A 219 -25.37 14.42 -7.65
CA ALA A 219 -25.14 15.53 -8.58
C ALA A 219 -23.66 15.78 -8.83
N ALA A 220 -22.82 15.60 -7.82
CA ALA A 220 -21.37 15.71 -7.96
C ALA A 220 -20.77 14.48 -8.68
N GLN A 221 -21.29 13.30 -8.42
CA GLN A 221 -20.81 12.04 -9.00
C GLN A 221 -21.00 11.96 -10.52
N ARG A 222 -22.04 12.59 -11.08
CA ARG A 222 -22.27 12.58 -12.54
C ARG A 222 -21.51 13.67 -13.32
N LYS A 223 -20.78 14.54 -12.63
CA LYS A 223 -19.97 15.59 -13.29
C LYS A 223 -18.81 14.96 -14.04
N LEU A 224 -18.66 15.36 -15.29
CA LEU A 224 -17.52 14.96 -16.08
C LEU A 224 -16.28 15.75 -15.65
N ILE A 225 -15.18 15.06 -15.50
CA ILE A 225 -13.88 15.61 -15.12
C ILE A 225 -12.95 15.44 -16.31
N ARG A 226 -12.35 16.53 -16.76
CA ARG A 226 -11.25 16.47 -17.70
C ARG A 226 -9.97 16.12 -16.95
N LEU A 227 -9.35 15.02 -17.33
CA LEU A 227 -8.08 14.59 -16.77
C LEU A 227 -6.95 15.16 -17.66
N THR A 228 -6.23 16.16 -17.13
CA THR A 228 -5.12 16.80 -17.86
C THR A 228 -3.80 16.27 -17.34
N ALA A 229 -2.94 15.79 -18.24
CA ALA A 229 -1.65 15.23 -17.83
C ALA A 229 -0.72 16.32 -17.28
N THR A 230 -0.02 15.99 -16.18
CA THR A 230 0.86 16.95 -15.50
C THR A 230 2.07 17.40 -16.32
N GLN A 231 2.44 16.64 -17.36
CA GLN A 231 3.56 17.02 -18.24
C GLN A 231 3.23 18.19 -19.16
N GLU A 232 1.98 18.38 -19.47
CA GLU A 232 1.52 19.48 -20.36
C GLU A 232 1.43 20.83 -19.61
N LYS A 233 1.54 20.82 -18.28
CA LYS A 233 1.43 22.03 -17.46
C LYS A 233 2.78 22.53 -16.95
N MET A 234 3.10 23.79 -17.27
CA MET A 234 4.27 24.51 -16.76
C MET A 234 4.03 25.21 -15.42
N GLY A 235 2.87 25.04 -14.79
CA GLY A 235 2.43 25.77 -13.59
C GLY A 235 2.03 24.86 -12.43
N ALA A 236 1.34 25.44 -11.44
CA ALA A 236 0.76 24.73 -10.33
C ALA A 236 -0.35 23.79 -10.83
N LEU A 237 -0.40 22.58 -10.25
CA LEU A 237 -1.44 21.62 -10.56
C LEU A 237 -2.80 22.11 -10.04
N GLY A 238 -3.84 21.87 -10.79
CA GLY A 238 -5.21 22.26 -10.49
C GLY A 238 -6.20 21.12 -10.60
N ARG A 239 -7.48 21.43 -10.48
CA ARG A 239 -8.59 20.49 -10.51
C ARG A 239 -8.54 19.59 -11.74
N GLY A 240 -8.63 18.27 -11.54
CA GLY A 240 -8.63 17.30 -12.63
C GLY A 240 -7.26 17.03 -13.27
N ASP A 241 -6.20 17.71 -12.86
CA ASP A 241 -4.86 17.33 -13.30
C ASP A 241 -4.51 15.94 -12.77
N PHE A 242 -3.85 15.13 -13.56
CA PHE A 242 -3.46 13.80 -13.16
C PHE A 242 -1.98 13.54 -13.42
N GLY A 243 -1.43 12.62 -12.68
CA GLY A 243 -0.05 12.14 -12.84
C GLY A 243 0.10 10.75 -12.25
N TYR A 244 1.34 10.34 -12.00
CA TYR A 244 1.64 8.96 -11.67
C TYR A 244 2.22 8.82 -10.27
N VAL A 245 1.91 7.68 -9.63
CA VAL A 245 2.38 7.33 -8.29
C VAL A 245 3.27 6.10 -8.35
N THR A 246 4.26 6.09 -7.45
CA THR A 246 5.10 4.91 -7.23
C THR A 246 4.34 3.93 -6.33
N PRO A 247 4.23 2.65 -6.70
CA PRO A 247 3.62 1.65 -5.83
C PRO A 247 4.34 1.55 -4.48
N THR A 248 3.58 1.43 -3.41
CA THR A 248 4.15 1.21 -2.07
C THR A 248 4.55 -0.24 -1.88
N THR A 249 3.71 -1.14 -2.35
CA THR A 249 3.96 -2.59 -2.33
C THR A 249 3.60 -3.18 -3.69
N GLY A 250 4.25 -4.27 -4.03
CA GLY A 250 4.16 -4.86 -5.35
C GLY A 250 5.16 -4.21 -6.33
N SER A 251 5.39 -4.86 -7.43
CA SER A 251 6.18 -4.33 -8.55
C SER A 251 5.24 -3.97 -9.68
N LEU A 252 5.57 -2.90 -10.41
CA LEU A 252 4.95 -2.70 -11.72
C LEU A 252 5.16 -3.98 -12.54
N PRO A 253 4.15 -4.43 -13.30
CA PRO A 253 4.26 -5.65 -14.08
C PRO A 253 5.52 -5.62 -14.92
N ALA A 254 6.42 -6.57 -14.69
CA ALA A 254 7.60 -6.73 -15.53
C ALA A 254 7.18 -7.44 -16.82
N HIS A 255 7.18 -6.72 -17.93
CA HIS A 255 7.27 -7.26 -19.29
C HIS A 255 6.33 -8.43 -19.65
N PHE A 256 5.01 -8.26 -19.54
CA PHE A 256 4.09 -9.24 -20.14
C PHE A 256 4.15 -9.26 -21.69
N CYS A 257 4.72 -8.22 -22.29
CA CYS A 257 4.68 -8.01 -23.73
C CYS A 257 6.02 -7.58 -24.36
N GLY A 258 7.13 -7.82 -23.69
CA GLY A 258 8.40 -7.27 -24.13
C GLY A 258 8.64 -5.85 -23.57
N PRO A 259 9.78 -5.22 -23.88
CA PRO A 259 10.09 -3.90 -23.39
C PRO A 259 9.20 -2.85 -24.09
N ILE A 260 8.16 -2.38 -23.38
CA ILE A 260 7.41 -1.20 -23.79
C ILE A 260 8.26 0.04 -23.51
N ALA A 261 8.44 0.88 -24.51
CA ALA A 261 9.15 2.14 -24.33
C ALA A 261 8.40 3.00 -23.29
N GLY A 262 9.06 3.34 -22.16
CA GLY A 262 8.45 4.11 -21.07
C GLY A 262 8.11 3.30 -19.80
N GLY A 263 8.40 2.01 -19.76
CA GLY A 263 8.42 1.20 -18.54
C GLY A 263 7.05 0.73 -18.05
N GLY A 264 7.05 0.24 -16.80
CA GLY A 264 5.91 -0.46 -16.20
C GLY A 264 4.62 0.36 -15.98
N ILE A 265 4.64 1.70 -16.13
CA ILE A 265 3.45 2.54 -15.97
C ILE A 265 2.41 2.24 -17.06
N GLY A 266 2.81 2.18 -18.35
CA GLY A 266 1.89 1.84 -19.43
C GLY A 266 1.23 0.47 -19.23
N GLN A 267 2.02 -0.52 -18.83
CA GLN A 267 1.51 -1.86 -18.54
C GLN A 267 0.56 -1.85 -17.33
N ALA A 268 0.89 -1.09 -16.28
CA ALA A 268 0.06 -1.00 -15.09
C ALA A 268 -1.27 -0.24 -15.37
N THR A 269 -1.25 0.79 -16.23
CA THR A 269 -2.48 1.47 -16.66
C THR A 269 -3.33 0.60 -17.58
N ALA A 270 -2.70 -0.26 -18.37
CA ALA A 270 -3.38 -1.23 -19.24
C ALA A 270 -3.92 -2.44 -18.47
N ALA A 271 -3.36 -2.80 -17.32
CA ALA A 271 -3.76 -3.97 -16.55
C ALA A 271 -5.21 -3.87 -16.05
N SER A 272 -5.91 -5.01 -15.99
CA SER A 272 -7.26 -5.10 -15.43
C SER A 272 -7.25 -4.90 -13.91
N ARG A 273 -6.30 -5.56 -13.25
CA ARG A 273 -6.03 -5.49 -11.82
C ARG A 273 -4.53 -5.42 -11.62
N PRO A 274 -3.96 -4.22 -11.61
CA PRO A 274 -2.55 -4.09 -11.33
C PRO A 274 -2.25 -4.63 -9.92
N PRO A 275 -1.27 -5.52 -9.74
CA PRO A 275 -0.94 -6.08 -8.44
C PRO A 275 -0.14 -5.09 -7.59
N ILE A 276 -0.66 -3.91 -7.41
CA ILE A 276 -0.04 -2.80 -6.68
C ILE A 276 -0.98 -2.25 -5.65
N CYS A 277 -0.42 -1.89 -4.52
CA CYS A 277 -1.14 -1.24 -3.43
C CYS A 277 -0.53 0.12 -3.14
N LEU A 278 -1.37 1.06 -2.72
CA LEU A 278 -0.99 2.40 -2.29
C LEU A 278 -1.44 2.64 -0.86
N ARG A 279 -0.63 3.36 -0.09
CA ARG A 279 -0.96 3.76 1.29
C ARG A 279 -1.85 4.98 1.32
N LEU A 280 -2.80 4.99 2.26
CA LEU A 280 -3.62 6.17 2.53
C LEU A 280 -2.81 7.29 3.23
N SER A 281 -1.76 6.92 3.97
CA SER A 281 -0.93 7.87 4.70
C SER A 281 -0.16 8.84 3.81
N GLY A 282 0.27 8.39 2.62
CA GLY A 282 1.00 9.21 1.65
C GLY A 282 1.48 8.40 0.46
N VAL A 283 1.67 9.07 -0.65
CA VAL A 283 2.16 8.48 -1.91
C VAL A 283 3.35 9.24 -2.45
N ASP A 284 4.26 8.51 -3.07
CA ASP A 284 5.37 9.08 -3.82
C ASP A 284 4.96 9.29 -5.26
N LEU A 285 5.16 10.50 -5.78
CA LEU A 285 4.89 10.82 -7.17
C LEU A 285 6.10 10.50 -8.04
N GLN A 286 5.86 10.05 -9.25
CA GLN A 286 6.91 9.76 -10.20
C GLN A 286 6.64 10.37 -11.57
N PRO A 287 7.69 10.85 -12.27
CA PRO A 287 7.55 11.21 -13.68
C PRO A 287 7.33 9.95 -14.52
N ALA A 288 6.48 10.05 -15.53
CA ALA A 288 6.28 8.98 -16.50
C ALA A 288 6.07 9.58 -17.90
N ASN A 289 6.14 8.73 -18.93
CA ASN A 289 5.75 9.10 -20.28
C ASN A 289 4.23 9.07 -20.39
N ASP A 290 3.61 10.25 -20.53
CA ASP A 290 2.15 10.39 -20.59
C ASP A 290 1.57 9.62 -21.79
N GLN A 291 2.24 9.63 -22.95
CA GLN A 291 1.75 8.92 -24.13
C GLN A 291 1.62 7.41 -23.87
N VAL A 292 2.64 6.79 -23.30
CA VAL A 292 2.61 5.34 -23.01
C VAL A 292 1.54 4.99 -21.96
N ALA A 293 1.32 5.86 -20.99
CA ALA A 293 0.28 5.67 -19.99
C ALA A 293 -1.13 5.84 -20.60
N MET A 294 -1.31 6.82 -21.49
CA MET A 294 -2.56 7.01 -22.23
C MET A 294 -2.84 5.84 -23.17
N ASP A 295 -1.81 5.32 -23.86
CA ASP A 295 -1.93 4.12 -24.69
C ASP A 295 -2.37 2.90 -23.84
N GLY A 296 -1.84 2.78 -22.63
CA GLY A 296 -2.30 1.78 -21.66
C GLY A 296 -3.78 1.95 -21.28
N LEU A 297 -4.24 3.20 -21.06
CA LEU A 297 -5.66 3.48 -20.80
C LEU A 297 -6.53 3.17 -22.02
N ASN A 298 -6.03 3.42 -23.22
CA ASN A 298 -6.75 3.20 -24.48
C ASN A 298 -7.00 1.71 -24.77
N THR A 299 -6.19 0.79 -24.22
CA THR A 299 -6.47 -0.64 -24.32
C THR A 299 -7.84 -1.01 -23.74
N ARG A 300 -8.36 -0.22 -22.77
CA ARG A 300 -9.69 -0.38 -22.19
C ARG A 300 -10.82 -0.09 -23.19
N PHE A 301 -10.49 0.63 -24.25
CA PHE A 301 -11.39 0.97 -25.37
C PHE A 301 -11.10 0.14 -26.64
N ASP A 302 -10.37 -0.98 -26.52
CA ASP A 302 -9.96 -1.82 -27.65
C ASP A 302 -9.09 -1.06 -28.68
N ILE A 303 -8.35 -0.06 -28.21
CA ILE A 303 -7.42 0.74 -29.00
C ILE A 303 -6.01 0.41 -28.54
N TYR A 304 -5.20 -0.14 -29.43
CA TYR A 304 -3.85 -0.59 -29.13
C TYR A 304 -2.87 0.19 -29.99
N SER A 305 -1.89 0.82 -29.37
CA SER A 305 -0.70 1.31 -30.06
C SER A 305 0.23 0.16 -30.41
N ASP A 306 1.25 0.44 -31.21
CA ASP A 306 2.23 -0.57 -31.65
C ASP A 306 2.84 -1.33 -30.46
N ASP A 307 3.05 -0.65 -29.32
CA ASP A 307 3.59 -1.24 -28.11
C ASP A 307 2.65 -2.28 -27.48
N PHE A 308 1.34 -2.12 -27.64
CA PHE A 308 0.33 -3.01 -27.05
C PHE A 308 -0.28 -3.99 -28.04
N GLU A 309 -0.04 -3.82 -29.36
CA GLU A 309 -0.66 -4.61 -30.41
C GLU A 309 -0.36 -6.11 -30.27
N SER A 310 0.89 -6.46 -29.95
CA SER A 310 1.32 -7.85 -29.77
C SER A 310 0.74 -8.52 -28.50
N CYS A 311 0.08 -7.77 -27.63
CA CYS A 311 -0.35 -8.18 -26.30
C CYS A 311 -1.83 -8.03 -26.05
N LYS A 312 -2.64 -7.88 -27.06
CA LYS A 312 -4.09 -7.70 -26.94
C LYS A 312 -4.77 -8.73 -26.03
N ALA A 313 -4.27 -9.96 -26.04
CA ALA A 313 -4.82 -11.02 -25.20
C ALA A 313 -4.60 -10.79 -23.70
N ASN A 314 -3.56 -10.03 -23.31
CA ASN A 314 -3.24 -9.74 -21.92
C ASN A 314 -3.95 -8.48 -21.41
N TYR A 315 -4.30 -7.56 -22.30
CA TYR A 315 -4.94 -6.28 -21.98
C TYR A 315 -6.30 -6.17 -22.66
N VAL A 316 -7.19 -7.06 -22.29
CA VAL A 316 -8.55 -7.12 -22.86
C VAL A 316 -9.31 -5.82 -22.60
N PRO A 317 -10.17 -5.38 -23.54
CA PRO A 317 -10.94 -4.15 -23.40
C PRO A 317 -12.13 -4.30 -22.46
N ASP A 318 -12.87 -3.20 -22.31
CA ASP A 318 -14.21 -3.24 -21.71
C ASP A 318 -15.18 -4.02 -22.61
N ALA A 319 -16.16 -4.65 -21.99
CA ALA A 319 -17.18 -5.41 -22.72
C ALA A 319 -18.11 -4.50 -23.55
N ASN A 320 -18.26 -3.24 -23.14
CA ASN A 320 -19.07 -2.25 -23.84
C ASN A 320 -18.18 -1.22 -24.56
N VAL A 321 -17.50 -1.65 -25.60
CA VAL A 321 -16.62 -0.77 -26.40
C VAL A 321 -17.16 -0.61 -27.81
N ARG A 322 -17.38 0.63 -28.21
CA ARG A 322 -17.78 1.03 -29.54
C ARG A 322 -16.66 1.88 -30.14
N LYS A 323 -15.85 1.31 -31.00
CA LYS A 323 -14.73 1.99 -31.66
C LYS A 323 -14.95 2.26 -33.16
N GLY A 324 -16.13 1.88 -33.63
CA GLY A 324 -16.49 2.00 -35.04
C GLY A 324 -16.99 3.39 -35.43
N TYR A 325 -17.58 3.46 -36.57
CA TYR A 325 -18.12 4.70 -37.16
C TYR A 325 -19.54 4.48 -37.63
N THR A 326 -20.29 5.57 -37.74
CA THR A 326 -21.60 5.60 -38.40
C THR A 326 -21.47 6.30 -39.76
N THR A 327 -21.95 5.67 -40.82
CA THR A 327 -22.25 6.33 -42.08
C THR A 327 -23.73 6.23 -42.36
N LEU A 328 -24.31 7.14 -43.12
CA LEU A 328 -25.73 7.11 -43.49
C LEU A 328 -26.11 5.72 -44.01
N GLY A 329 -26.94 4.99 -43.27
CA GLY A 329 -27.39 3.65 -43.62
C GLY A 329 -26.47 2.49 -43.25
N ASN A 330 -25.32 2.72 -42.62
CA ASN A 330 -24.44 1.65 -42.18
C ASN A 330 -23.78 2.01 -40.86
N VAL A 331 -24.03 1.22 -39.83
CA VAL A 331 -23.40 1.35 -38.51
C VAL A 331 -22.42 0.21 -38.33
N ASN A 332 -21.15 0.53 -38.15
CA ASN A 332 -20.12 -0.46 -37.90
C ASN A 332 -19.30 -0.08 -36.65
N TRP A 333 -19.70 -0.59 -35.52
CA TRP A 333 -19.08 -0.29 -34.23
C TRP A 333 -17.75 -1.02 -33.98
N CYS A 334 -17.46 -2.04 -34.81
CA CYS A 334 -16.29 -2.89 -34.60
C CYS A 334 -15.10 -2.54 -35.48
N ASN A 335 -15.33 -1.91 -36.62
CA ASN A 335 -14.26 -1.56 -37.55
C ASN A 335 -13.72 -0.16 -37.23
N ALA A 336 -12.41 -0.07 -37.13
CA ALA A 336 -11.74 1.22 -37.07
C ALA A 336 -12.08 2.06 -38.33
N LYS A 337 -12.18 3.38 -38.15
CA LYS A 337 -12.35 4.32 -39.25
C LYS A 337 -11.27 4.09 -40.31
N PRO A 338 -11.60 4.19 -41.60
CA PRO A 338 -10.60 4.07 -42.68
C PRO A 338 -9.41 5.01 -42.46
N SER A 339 -8.22 4.54 -42.85
CA SER A 339 -6.96 5.29 -42.71
C SER A 339 -7.02 6.69 -43.32
N GLY A 340 -6.55 7.68 -42.61
CA GLY A 340 -6.53 9.09 -43.01
C GLY A 340 -7.50 9.99 -42.27
N ALA A 341 -8.38 9.43 -41.44
CA ALA A 341 -9.17 10.20 -40.53
C ALA A 341 -8.54 10.10 -39.14
N ASN A 342 -7.96 11.17 -38.68
CA ASN A 342 -7.61 11.30 -37.26
C ASN A 342 -8.83 10.96 -36.44
N TRP A 343 -8.64 10.23 -35.33
CA TRP A 343 -9.65 10.12 -34.29
C TRP A 343 -9.89 11.53 -33.76
N PRO A 344 -10.79 12.34 -34.31
CA PRO A 344 -11.19 13.53 -33.62
C PRO A 344 -12.15 13.09 -32.54
N ILE A 345 -12.09 13.72 -31.41
CA ILE A 345 -13.09 13.61 -30.36
C ILE A 345 -14.51 13.79 -30.92
N ALA A 346 -14.68 14.49 -32.04
CA ALA A 346 -15.95 14.65 -32.75
C ALA A 346 -16.53 13.35 -33.32
N ASP A 347 -15.70 12.45 -33.86
CA ASP A 347 -16.18 11.13 -34.32
C ASP A 347 -16.29 10.12 -33.14
N ALA A 348 -15.63 10.40 -32.00
CA ALA A 348 -15.84 9.69 -30.77
C ALA A 348 -17.23 9.95 -30.16
N HIS A 349 -17.99 10.93 -30.61
CA HIS A 349 -19.39 11.11 -30.21
C HIS A 349 -20.27 9.92 -30.54
N ALA A 350 -19.97 9.20 -31.60
CA ALA A 350 -20.69 7.97 -31.97
C ALA A 350 -20.27 6.76 -31.12
N ALA A 351 -19.03 6.75 -30.59
CA ALA A 351 -18.44 5.61 -29.87
C ALA A 351 -18.20 5.89 -28.38
N ALA A 352 -18.35 7.12 -27.95
CA ALA A 352 -18.08 7.59 -26.59
C ALA A 352 -19.26 8.38 -26.03
N PHE A 353 -19.32 8.47 -24.70
CA PHE A 353 -20.35 9.29 -24.04
C PHE A 353 -20.08 10.79 -24.30
N PRO A 354 -21.11 11.59 -24.64
CA PRO A 354 -20.99 13.03 -24.84
C PRO A 354 -20.43 13.77 -23.62
N LEU A 355 -19.83 14.93 -23.87
CA LEU A 355 -19.37 15.83 -22.80
C LEU A 355 -20.56 16.47 -22.07
N ASP A 356 -20.29 17.07 -20.90
CA ASP A 356 -21.25 17.94 -20.21
C ASP A 356 -21.51 19.19 -21.07
N GLN A 357 -22.73 19.70 -21.06
CA GLN A 357 -23.16 20.81 -21.90
C GLN A 357 -22.31 22.07 -21.72
N ASN A 358 -21.86 22.37 -20.48
CA ASN A 358 -21.00 23.50 -20.23
C ASN A 358 -19.53 23.29 -20.68
N MET A 359 -19.17 22.08 -21.08
CA MET A 359 -17.85 21.74 -21.66
C MET A 359 -17.85 21.79 -23.20
N MET A 360 -18.99 22.02 -23.79
CA MET A 360 -19.18 22.14 -25.23
C MET A 360 -19.28 23.63 -25.60
N VAL A 361 -18.60 24.04 -26.67
CA VAL A 361 -18.73 25.38 -27.25
C VAL A 361 -19.36 25.24 -28.62
N ALA A 362 -20.36 26.05 -28.92
CA ALA A 362 -20.89 26.15 -30.27
C ALA A 362 -19.83 26.75 -31.20
N SER A 363 -19.52 26.09 -32.32
CA SER A 363 -18.74 26.70 -33.38
C SER A 363 -19.58 27.74 -34.13
N GLU A 364 -18.91 28.69 -34.82
CA GLU A 364 -19.61 29.71 -35.63
C GLU A 364 -20.51 29.10 -36.72
N ASP A 365 -20.29 27.85 -37.09
CA ASP A 365 -21.08 27.12 -38.12
C ASP A 365 -22.25 26.33 -37.51
N GLY A 366 -22.55 26.48 -36.22
CA GLY A 366 -23.69 25.82 -35.56
C GLY A 366 -23.48 24.34 -35.24
N ASP A 367 -22.34 23.77 -35.57
CA ASP A 367 -21.94 22.45 -35.17
C ASP A 367 -21.30 22.50 -33.77
N GLN A 368 -21.73 21.60 -32.88
CA GLN A 368 -21.21 21.56 -31.51
C GLN A 368 -19.82 20.95 -31.52
N THR A 369 -18.79 21.75 -31.66
CA THR A 369 -17.41 21.31 -31.53
C THR A 369 -16.85 21.63 -30.14
N GLN A 370 -16.05 20.70 -29.68
CA GLN A 370 -15.43 20.73 -28.36
C GLN A 370 -14.40 21.82 -28.26
N ILE A 371 -14.55 22.89 -27.57
CA ILE A 371 -13.36 23.68 -27.20
C ILE A 371 -13.59 24.69 -26.05
N ALA A 372 -14.40 24.42 -25.10
CA ALA A 372 -14.18 25.09 -23.83
C ALA A 372 -13.15 24.34 -22.99
N ALA A 373 -12.39 23.45 -23.63
CA ALA A 373 -11.57 22.45 -23.01
C ALA A 373 -10.40 22.99 -22.18
N GLU A 374 -9.95 24.20 -22.42
CA GLU A 374 -8.86 24.80 -21.62
C GLU A 374 -9.34 25.47 -20.33
N ILE A 375 -10.64 25.70 -20.17
CA ILE A 375 -11.17 26.54 -19.09
C ILE A 375 -11.94 25.74 -18.04
N ILE A 376 -12.63 24.65 -18.44
CA ILE A 376 -13.52 23.93 -17.52
C ILE A 376 -12.98 22.53 -17.22
N ALA A 377 -12.35 22.38 -16.05
CA ALA A 377 -11.84 21.08 -15.59
C ALA A 377 -12.95 20.14 -15.10
N VAL A 378 -14.08 20.68 -14.64
CA VAL A 378 -15.21 19.91 -14.06
C VAL A 378 -16.52 20.42 -14.63
N GLY A 379 -17.27 19.53 -15.27
CA GLY A 379 -18.52 19.84 -15.90
C GLY A 379 -19.67 20.11 -14.94
N ASN A 380 -20.86 20.34 -15.50
CA ASN A 380 -22.09 20.58 -14.73
C ASN A 380 -22.91 19.32 -14.47
N GLY A 381 -22.56 18.16 -15.06
CA GLY A 381 -23.27 16.91 -14.93
C GLY A 381 -24.57 16.83 -15.74
N ILE A 382 -24.74 17.69 -16.75
CA ILE A 382 -25.87 17.71 -17.67
C ILE A 382 -25.37 17.40 -19.08
N TRP A 383 -25.94 16.40 -19.75
CA TRP A 383 -25.46 15.92 -21.05
C TRP A 383 -26.58 15.41 -21.93
N ASP A 384 -26.33 15.28 -23.24
CA ASP A 384 -27.31 14.76 -24.20
C ASP A 384 -27.27 13.22 -24.25
N CYS A 385 -28.02 12.61 -23.34
CA CYS A 385 -28.17 11.17 -23.29
C CYS A 385 -28.99 10.60 -24.45
N ILE A 386 -30.06 11.29 -24.86
CA ILE A 386 -30.93 10.78 -25.92
C ILE A 386 -30.24 10.85 -27.28
N GLY A 387 -29.43 11.89 -27.50
CA GLY A 387 -28.56 11.97 -28.67
C GLY A 387 -27.57 10.82 -28.73
N TYR A 388 -26.88 10.54 -27.61
CA TYR A 388 -26.01 9.36 -27.49
C TYR A 388 -26.77 8.05 -27.78
N TRP A 389 -27.94 7.86 -27.15
CA TRP A 389 -28.74 6.65 -27.30
C TRP A 389 -29.18 6.42 -28.75
N SER A 390 -29.62 7.48 -29.42
CA SER A 390 -30.07 7.42 -30.81
C SER A 390 -28.96 7.01 -31.78
N VAL A 391 -27.73 7.31 -31.48
CA VAL A 391 -26.55 6.94 -32.27
C VAL A 391 -26.04 5.56 -31.85
N ALA A 392 -25.96 5.27 -30.57
CA ALA A 392 -25.45 4.01 -30.05
C ALA A 392 -26.41 2.83 -30.25
N HIS A 393 -27.72 3.10 -30.18
CA HIS A 393 -28.78 2.12 -30.31
C HIS A 393 -29.69 2.53 -31.45
N PHE A 394 -29.63 1.82 -32.55
CA PHE A 394 -30.32 2.14 -33.81
C PHE A 394 -31.80 2.53 -33.59
N SER A 395 -32.21 3.67 -34.13
CA SER A 395 -33.60 4.15 -34.09
C SER A 395 -34.44 3.51 -35.20
N GLY A 396 -35.12 2.40 -34.93
CA GLY A 396 -35.97 1.70 -35.88
C GLY A 396 -37.07 0.88 -35.19
N PRO A 397 -37.97 0.25 -35.92
CA PRO A 397 -38.92 -0.68 -35.33
C PRO A 397 -38.20 -1.82 -34.60
N GLY A 398 -38.36 -1.92 -33.28
CA GLY A 398 -37.60 -2.85 -32.44
C GLY A 398 -36.38 -2.24 -31.77
N SER A 399 -36.15 -0.90 -31.84
CA SER A 399 -35.11 -0.20 -31.15
C SER A 399 -35.25 -0.34 -29.62
N ASP A 400 -34.12 -0.36 -28.97
CA ASP A 400 -34.03 -0.45 -27.54
C ASP A 400 -34.48 0.85 -26.88
N LEU A 401 -35.29 0.73 -25.82
CA LEU A 401 -35.71 1.89 -25.06
C LEU A 401 -34.55 2.44 -24.24
N PRO A 402 -34.34 3.76 -24.22
CA PRO A 402 -33.35 4.37 -23.37
C PRO A 402 -33.72 4.19 -21.90
N PRO A 403 -32.72 4.20 -20.98
CA PRO A 403 -33.00 4.16 -19.55
C PRO A 403 -33.81 5.37 -19.11
N GLN A 404 -34.59 5.22 -18.03
CA GLN A 404 -35.37 6.32 -17.48
C GLN A 404 -34.45 7.51 -17.12
N GLY A 405 -34.88 8.71 -17.53
CA GLY A 405 -34.09 9.94 -17.32
C GLY A 405 -33.07 10.26 -18.43
N CYS A 406 -33.01 9.43 -19.48
CA CYS A 406 -32.18 9.70 -20.65
C CYS A 406 -32.88 10.73 -21.57
N THR A 407 -32.51 11.99 -21.43
CA THR A 407 -33.07 13.13 -22.20
C THR A 407 -31.91 13.92 -22.84
N SER A 408 -32.22 14.94 -23.62
CA SER A 408 -31.22 15.86 -24.18
C SER A 408 -30.54 16.75 -23.13
N THR A 409 -31.11 16.83 -21.94
CA THR A 409 -30.56 17.52 -20.75
C THR A 409 -30.53 16.57 -19.57
N ALA A 410 -30.02 15.36 -19.81
CA ALA A 410 -30.05 14.29 -18.83
C ALA A 410 -29.20 14.62 -17.60
N THR A 411 -29.73 14.22 -16.45
CA THR A 411 -29.06 14.26 -15.15
C THR A 411 -28.78 12.84 -14.60
N ILE A 412 -28.90 11.83 -15.43
CA ILE A 412 -28.46 10.46 -15.17
C ILE A 412 -26.94 10.37 -15.37
N SER A 413 -26.24 9.54 -14.58
CA SER A 413 -24.79 9.34 -14.80
C SER A 413 -24.54 8.47 -16.05
N ARG A 414 -23.45 8.73 -16.74
CA ARG A 414 -23.01 7.90 -17.88
C ARG A 414 -22.68 6.48 -17.45
N TYR A 415 -22.17 6.33 -16.24
CA TYR A 415 -21.94 5.01 -15.67
C TYR A 415 -23.24 4.23 -15.44
N SER A 416 -24.33 4.90 -15.04
CA SER A 416 -25.64 4.23 -14.93
C SER A 416 -26.19 3.82 -16.28
N VAL A 417 -25.98 4.63 -17.34
CA VAL A 417 -26.34 4.26 -18.71
C VAL A 417 -25.49 3.08 -19.18
N TYR A 418 -24.18 3.10 -18.92
CA TYR A 418 -23.29 1.99 -19.20
C TYR A 418 -23.74 0.69 -18.51
N GLN A 419 -24.11 0.77 -17.24
CA GLN A 419 -24.60 -0.41 -16.51
C GLN A 419 -25.90 -0.94 -17.12
N TYR A 420 -26.82 -0.05 -17.48
CA TYR A 420 -28.05 -0.42 -18.17
C TYR A 420 -27.75 -1.10 -19.51
N GLU A 421 -26.85 -0.57 -20.30
CA GLU A 421 -26.39 -1.21 -21.56
C GLU A 421 -25.82 -2.61 -21.29
N MET A 422 -25.00 -2.77 -20.26
CA MET A 422 -24.40 -4.06 -19.91
C MET A 422 -25.44 -5.10 -19.49
N ASP A 423 -26.43 -4.72 -18.71
CA ASP A 423 -27.54 -5.60 -18.30
C ASP A 423 -28.42 -5.96 -19.50
N TYR A 424 -28.62 -5.00 -20.38
CA TYR A 424 -29.38 -5.17 -21.60
C TYR A 424 -28.70 -6.13 -22.59
N ILE A 425 -27.37 -6.03 -22.71
CA ILE A 425 -26.56 -6.93 -23.56
C ILE A 425 -26.57 -8.35 -22.99
N SER A 426 -26.52 -8.51 -21.65
CA SER A 426 -26.42 -9.82 -21.00
C SER A 426 -27.69 -10.65 -21.15
N ASP A 427 -28.85 -10.00 -21.37
CA ASP A 427 -30.16 -10.67 -21.43
C ASP A 427 -30.59 -11.03 -22.86
N ARG A 428 -29.69 -10.90 -23.84
CA ARG A 428 -30.07 -11.01 -25.26
C ARG A 428 -29.62 -12.27 -25.97
N SER A 429 -30.61 -13.05 -26.34
CA SER A 429 -30.52 -14.08 -27.38
C SER A 429 -30.55 -13.55 -28.83
N SER A 430 -30.80 -12.26 -29.07
CA SER A 430 -31.08 -11.70 -30.40
C SER A 430 -30.41 -10.39 -30.76
N GLY A 431 -29.24 -10.12 -30.21
CA GLY A 431 -28.29 -9.15 -30.78
C GLY A 431 -28.83 -7.78 -31.19
N ALA A 432 -29.51 -7.06 -30.30
CA ALA A 432 -29.99 -5.74 -30.67
C ALA A 432 -29.03 -4.60 -30.36
N GLU A 433 -27.96 -4.83 -29.59
CA GLU A 433 -26.93 -3.83 -29.50
C GLU A 433 -25.89 -4.03 -30.59
N ILE A 434 -25.78 -3.05 -31.49
CA ILE A 434 -24.88 -3.11 -32.62
C ILE A 434 -23.47 -2.83 -32.11
N GLY A 435 -22.62 -3.86 -32.13
CA GLY A 435 -21.18 -3.74 -32.01
C GLY A 435 -20.56 -4.05 -30.68
N ALA A 436 -21.23 -3.85 -29.57
CA ALA A 436 -20.71 -4.22 -28.26
C ALA A 436 -21.50 -5.42 -27.69
N PRO A 437 -20.92 -6.29 -26.97
CA PRO A 437 -19.55 -6.71 -26.74
C PRO A 437 -18.97 -7.61 -27.84
N GLN A 438 -19.62 -7.66 -28.99
CA GLN A 438 -19.29 -8.59 -30.08
C GLN A 438 -17.99 -8.23 -30.80
N CYS A 439 -17.54 -6.97 -30.67
CA CYS A 439 -16.29 -6.53 -31.29
C CYS A 439 -15.06 -7.23 -30.69
N ASN A 440 -15.11 -7.53 -29.39
CA ASN A 440 -14.08 -8.32 -28.73
C ASN A 440 -14.73 -9.26 -27.72
N PRO A 441 -14.81 -10.55 -28.02
CA PRO A 441 -15.47 -11.54 -27.16
C PRO A 441 -14.76 -11.75 -25.80
N LEU A 442 -13.53 -11.25 -25.66
CA LEU A 442 -12.77 -11.30 -24.41
C LEU A 442 -13.02 -10.09 -23.51
N GLY A 443 -13.84 -9.13 -23.93
CA GLY A 443 -14.14 -7.92 -23.15
C GLY A 443 -14.69 -8.23 -21.76
N ILE A 444 -14.24 -7.44 -20.77
CA ILE A 444 -14.61 -7.60 -19.34
C ILE A 444 -15.41 -6.39 -18.88
N LYS A 445 -16.45 -6.61 -18.09
CA LYS A 445 -17.23 -5.54 -17.45
C LYS A 445 -16.37 -4.65 -16.57
N ASN A 446 -16.66 -3.35 -16.54
CA ASN A 446 -16.03 -2.35 -15.67
C ASN A 446 -14.52 -2.10 -15.95
N ARG A 447 -14.02 -2.47 -17.12
CA ARG A 447 -12.62 -2.16 -17.48
C ARG A 447 -12.34 -0.66 -17.59
N ARG A 448 -13.35 0.14 -17.87
CA ARG A 448 -13.26 1.61 -17.92
C ARG A 448 -13.34 2.27 -16.55
N VAL A 449 -13.55 1.51 -15.47
CA VAL A 449 -13.47 2.02 -14.10
C VAL A 449 -12.02 1.98 -13.63
N LEU A 450 -11.52 3.14 -13.19
CA LEU A 450 -10.20 3.31 -12.61
C LEU A 450 -10.30 3.55 -11.12
N ASN A 451 -9.38 3.00 -10.36
CA ASN A 451 -9.12 3.37 -8.97
C ASN A 451 -7.93 4.32 -8.95
N ALA A 452 -8.10 5.55 -8.45
CA ALA A 452 -7.08 6.58 -8.45
C ALA A 452 -6.93 7.24 -7.07
N ALA A 453 -5.69 7.60 -6.69
CA ALA A 453 -5.45 8.44 -5.53
C ALA A 453 -5.96 9.85 -5.79
N ILE A 454 -6.62 10.47 -4.82
CA ILE A 454 -7.07 11.86 -4.93
C ILE A 454 -6.21 12.70 -3.99
N ILE A 455 -5.56 13.72 -4.56
CA ILE A 455 -4.65 14.63 -3.85
C ILE A 455 -5.25 16.02 -3.88
N ASN A 456 -5.23 16.73 -2.76
CA ASN A 456 -5.56 18.16 -2.70
C ASN A 456 -4.37 18.97 -3.22
N CYS A 457 -4.25 19.14 -4.54
CA CYS A 457 -3.07 19.72 -5.15
C CYS A 457 -2.84 21.20 -4.81
N GLY A 458 -3.90 21.96 -4.58
CA GLY A 458 -3.82 23.38 -4.24
C GLY A 458 -3.59 23.66 -2.76
N SER A 459 -4.05 22.76 -1.87
CA SER A 459 -3.98 22.93 -0.40
C SER A 459 -3.10 21.90 0.30
N SER A 460 -2.38 21.04 -0.45
CA SER A 460 -1.47 20.07 0.13
C SER A 460 -0.37 20.73 0.98
N PRO A 461 -0.08 20.21 2.18
CA PRO A 461 1.03 20.68 3.00
C PRO A 461 2.40 20.39 2.36
N VAL A 462 2.47 19.45 1.44
CA VAL A 462 3.64 19.12 0.63
C VAL A 462 3.41 19.66 -0.78
N ALA A 463 4.37 20.40 -1.33
CA ALA A 463 4.27 20.91 -2.69
C ALA A 463 4.15 19.76 -3.69
N VAL A 464 3.01 19.68 -4.38
CA VAL A 464 2.73 18.62 -5.35
C VAL A 464 3.51 18.90 -6.63
N LYS A 465 4.60 18.14 -6.81
CA LYS A 465 5.48 18.16 -7.99
C LYS A 465 5.65 16.74 -8.48
N ARG A 466 6.07 16.56 -9.73
CA ARG A 466 6.20 15.22 -10.38
C ARG A 466 7.02 14.18 -9.63
N SER A 467 7.93 14.60 -8.75
CA SER A 467 8.81 13.72 -7.95
C SER A 467 8.66 14.00 -6.45
N ALA A 468 7.52 14.55 -6.03
CA ALA A 468 7.25 14.77 -4.61
C ALA A 468 7.10 13.43 -3.90
N ARG A 469 7.56 13.38 -2.66
CA ARG A 469 7.46 12.19 -1.80
C ARG A 469 6.53 12.45 -0.65
N ASP A 470 5.94 11.36 -0.17
CA ASP A 470 5.07 11.35 1.01
C ASP A 470 3.94 12.41 0.90
N VAL A 471 3.34 12.50 -0.28
CA VAL A 471 2.24 13.44 -0.54
C VAL A 471 0.96 12.89 0.09
N PRO A 472 0.31 13.64 1.00
CA PRO A 472 -0.90 13.16 1.66
C PRO A 472 -2.03 12.90 0.66
N VAL A 473 -2.68 11.75 0.78
CA VAL A 473 -3.85 11.38 -0.02
C VAL A 473 -5.11 11.85 0.69
N ALA A 474 -5.97 12.58 -0.03
CA ALA A 474 -7.27 13.01 0.50
C ALA A 474 -8.28 11.85 0.52
N GLY A 475 -8.09 10.86 -0.35
CA GLY A 475 -8.89 9.65 -0.45
C GLY A 475 -8.55 8.88 -1.71
N PHE A 476 -9.10 7.68 -1.82
CA PHE A 476 -9.05 6.89 -3.05
C PHE A 476 -10.42 6.94 -3.72
N GLY A 477 -10.48 7.21 -5.01
CA GLY A 477 -11.72 7.36 -5.76
C GLY A 477 -11.80 6.44 -6.97
N ARG A 478 -13.03 6.18 -7.38
CA ARG A 478 -13.34 5.48 -8.62
C ARG A 478 -13.74 6.50 -9.68
N PHE A 479 -13.23 6.28 -10.87
CA PHE A 479 -13.46 7.14 -12.03
C PHE A 479 -13.85 6.26 -13.23
N PHE A 480 -14.96 6.58 -13.87
CA PHE A 480 -15.41 5.90 -15.08
C PHE A 480 -14.96 6.67 -16.30
N LEU A 481 -14.06 6.09 -17.09
CA LEU A 481 -13.60 6.67 -18.35
C LEU A 481 -14.73 6.69 -19.38
N THR A 482 -15.02 7.85 -19.91
CA THR A 482 -16.13 8.06 -20.85
C THR A 482 -15.68 8.08 -22.31
N VAL A 483 -14.45 8.53 -22.56
CA VAL A 483 -13.84 8.62 -23.89
C VAL A 483 -12.40 8.12 -23.87
N PRO A 484 -11.86 7.62 -24.99
CA PRO A 484 -10.44 7.32 -25.12
C PRO A 484 -9.57 8.54 -24.84
N ALA A 485 -8.36 8.32 -24.35
CA ALA A 485 -7.37 9.36 -24.22
C ALA A 485 -6.82 9.75 -25.58
N ALA A 486 -6.80 11.05 -25.89
CA ALA A 486 -6.18 11.58 -27.10
C ALA A 486 -5.11 12.62 -26.74
N ALA A 487 -4.07 12.71 -27.56
CA ALA A 487 -2.99 13.68 -27.36
C ALA A 487 -3.56 15.11 -27.32
N GLY A 488 -3.17 15.89 -26.33
CA GLY A 488 -3.58 17.29 -26.14
C GLY A 488 -4.95 17.49 -25.50
N THR A 489 -5.81 16.48 -25.39
CA THR A 489 -7.14 16.62 -24.78
C THR A 489 -7.33 15.84 -23.50
N GLY A 490 -6.49 14.82 -23.25
CA GLY A 490 -6.58 13.94 -22.10
C GLY A 490 -7.86 13.07 -22.06
N PRO A 491 -7.94 12.08 -21.19
CA PRO A 491 -9.17 11.33 -20.96
C PRO A 491 -10.17 12.16 -20.15
N TYR A 492 -11.45 11.82 -20.33
CA TYR A 492 -12.54 12.33 -19.51
C TYR A 492 -13.11 11.20 -18.64
N ALA A 493 -13.48 11.53 -17.43
CA ALA A 493 -14.03 10.54 -16.50
C ALA A 493 -15.15 11.11 -15.62
N GLU A 494 -16.15 10.30 -15.30
CA GLU A 494 -17.09 10.57 -14.21
C GLU A 494 -16.52 10.08 -12.88
N PHE A 495 -16.67 10.89 -11.84
CA PHE A 495 -16.34 10.48 -10.46
C PHE A 495 -17.46 9.61 -9.89
N LEU A 496 -17.17 8.35 -9.55
CA LEU A 496 -18.16 7.41 -9.02
C LEU A 496 -18.23 7.41 -7.49
N GLY A 497 -17.39 8.17 -6.82
CA GLY A 497 -17.32 8.25 -5.37
C GLY A 497 -16.00 7.71 -4.81
N LEU A 498 -15.84 7.85 -3.50
CA LEU A 498 -14.70 7.33 -2.78
C LEU A 498 -14.81 5.81 -2.56
N ILE A 499 -13.66 5.16 -2.54
CA ILE A 499 -13.53 3.76 -2.11
C ILE A 499 -13.77 3.72 -0.61
N LYS A 500 -14.72 2.90 -0.19
CA LYS A 500 -15.10 2.76 1.22
C LYS A 500 -14.21 1.73 1.92
N PRO A 501 -14.04 1.83 3.24
CA PRO A 501 -13.32 0.81 4.01
C PRO A 501 -13.90 -0.61 3.87
N THR A 502 -15.19 -0.72 3.54
CA THR A 502 -15.90 -2.00 3.32
C THR A 502 -15.69 -2.58 1.93
N ASP A 503 -15.05 -1.86 1.02
CA ASP A 503 -14.81 -2.34 -0.34
C ASP A 503 -13.68 -3.40 -0.34
N SER A 504 -13.83 -4.45 -1.13
CA SER A 504 -12.92 -5.60 -1.17
C SER A 504 -11.47 -5.28 -1.61
N ILE A 505 -11.25 -4.09 -2.15
CA ILE A 505 -9.92 -3.61 -2.57
C ILE A 505 -9.20 -2.82 -1.47
N ASN A 506 -9.88 -2.52 -0.37
CA ASN A 506 -9.29 -1.88 0.79
C ASN A 506 -8.80 -2.96 1.76
N HIS A 507 -7.55 -2.84 2.19
CA HIS A 507 -6.92 -3.78 3.09
C HIS A 507 -6.27 -3.03 4.24
N ASP A 508 -6.57 -3.50 5.44
CA ASP A 508 -5.90 -3.02 6.65
C ASP A 508 -4.57 -3.77 6.79
N VAL A 509 -3.48 -3.06 6.84
CA VAL A 509 -2.14 -3.60 7.02
C VAL A 509 -1.58 -3.13 8.35
N VAL A 510 -1.30 -4.09 9.22
CA VAL A 510 -0.57 -3.84 10.46
C VAL A 510 0.86 -4.28 10.25
N GLN A 511 1.82 -3.38 10.42
CA GLN A 511 3.22 -3.63 10.13
C GLN A 511 4.10 -3.23 11.30
N LEU A 512 5.12 -4.05 11.58
CA LEU A 512 6.23 -3.69 12.44
C LEU A 512 7.21 -2.79 11.68
N TYR A 513 7.66 -1.75 12.35
CA TYR A 513 8.64 -0.81 11.80
C TYR A 513 9.99 -0.93 12.49
N ARG A 514 9.98 -1.32 13.79
CA ARG A 514 11.22 -1.41 14.56
C ARG A 514 10.99 -2.21 15.86
#